data_414a397790caa9badf105c1145378c2c
#
_entry.id   414a397790caa9badf105c1145378c2c
#
_cell.length_a   1.000
_cell.length_b   1.000
_cell.length_c   1.000
_cell.angle_alpha   90.00
_cell.angle_beta   90.00
_cell.angle_gamma   90.00
#
_symmetry.space_group_name_H-M   'P 1'
#
loop_
_entity.id
_entity.type
_entity.pdbx_description
1 polymer ?
#
loop_
_entity_poly.entity_id
_entity_poly.type
_entity_poly.pdbx_seq_one_letter_code
_entity_poly.pdbx_strand_id
1 'polypeptide(L)'
;MMLHSRLLNYVDEVARTGSIRKAASHLNVAASAISRQILALETQLGTPIFHRLPKKLILTAAGEVLIGHVRQTLKELTRAQGKIEELKGLRRGEITVAMMSGLASNLVPGTVKEFRVGNPRVKLSLTLFNTGAEIQSAVANGEADLGIGFDFTKDGNLKVLARAVGRLGAVMAPNHPLAKRANIRLGDCIDYPLVIADASSAIRDRKSVV
;
A
#
# COMPACT_ATOMS: atom_id res chain seq x y z
N MET A 1 19.05 13.39 -16.65
CA MET A 1 19.90 13.89 -15.55
C MET A 1 19.35 13.32 -14.25
N MET A 2 20.09 12.45 -13.55
CA MET A 2 19.62 11.86 -12.29
C MET A 2 20.00 12.82 -11.15
N LEU A 3 19.01 13.46 -10.53
CA LEU A 3 19.19 14.34 -9.38
C LEU A 3 19.61 13.60 -8.10
N HIS A 4 19.42 12.27 -8.03
CA HIS A 4 19.81 11.41 -6.91
C HIS A 4 20.69 10.25 -7.37
N SER A 5 21.45 9.70 -6.43
CA SER A 5 22.30 8.54 -6.62
C SER A 5 21.50 7.34 -7.17
N ARG A 6 22.06 6.65 -8.16
CA ARG A 6 21.53 5.37 -8.67
C ARG A 6 21.36 4.33 -7.57
N LEU A 7 22.11 4.47 -6.48
CA LEU A 7 22.07 3.60 -5.33
C LEU A 7 20.66 3.50 -4.71
N LEU A 8 19.94 4.63 -4.59
CA LEU A 8 18.57 4.61 -4.03
C LEU A 8 17.63 3.73 -4.87
N ASN A 9 17.71 3.82 -6.19
CA ASN A 9 16.93 2.95 -7.09
C ASN A 9 17.36 1.48 -6.98
N TYR A 10 18.65 1.20 -6.76
CA TYR A 10 19.14 -0.17 -6.59
C TYR A 10 18.60 -0.79 -5.30
N VAL A 11 18.66 -0.05 -4.20
CA VAL A 11 18.16 -0.51 -2.89
C VAL A 11 16.65 -0.77 -2.97
N ASP A 12 15.88 0.15 -3.53
CA ASP A 12 14.43 -0.01 -3.65
C ASP A 12 14.06 -1.20 -4.54
N GLU A 13 14.69 -1.33 -5.70
CA GLU A 13 14.37 -2.42 -6.64
C GLU A 13 14.77 -3.80 -6.07
N VAL A 14 15.88 -3.87 -5.32
CA VAL A 14 16.26 -5.12 -4.62
C VAL A 14 15.29 -5.44 -3.49
N ALA A 15 14.84 -4.45 -2.73
CA ALA A 15 13.82 -4.64 -1.69
C ALA A 15 12.50 -5.15 -2.29
N ARG A 16 12.08 -4.59 -3.43
CA ARG A 16 10.82 -4.94 -4.13
C ARG A 16 10.86 -6.35 -4.72
N THR A 17 11.98 -6.73 -5.33
CA THR A 17 12.12 -8.02 -6.04
C THR A 17 12.61 -9.17 -5.16
N GLY A 18 13.22 -8.86 -4.02
CA GLY A 18 13.91 -9.81 -3.16
C GLY A 18 15.13 -10.48 -3.83
N SER A 19 15.66 -9.90 -4.93
CA SER A 19 16.71 -10.53 -5.72
C SER A 19 17.54 -9.51 -6.49
N ILE A 20 18.87 -9.52 -6.28
CA ILE A 20 19.81 -8.68 -7.03
C ILE A 20 19.74 -8.97 -8.54
N ARG A 21 19.59 -10.24 -8.95
CA ARG A 21 19.51 -10.60 -10.36
C ARG A 21 18.25 -10.04 -11.03
N LYS A 22 17.09 -10.16 -10.38
CA LYS A 22 15.83 -9.59 -10.89
C LYS A 22 15.91 -8.06 -10.94
N ALA A 23 16.42 -7.42 -9.90
CA ALA A 23 16.61 -5.98 -9.86
C ALA A 23 17.53 -5.50 -10.99
N ALA A 24 18.65 -6.20 -11.22
CA ALA A 24 19.59 -5.91 -12.28
C ALA A 24 18.95 -5.99 -13.68
N SER A 25 18.14 -7.03 -13.91
CA SER A 25 17.37 -7.21 -15.16
C SER A 25 16.37 -6.06 -15.37
N HIS A 26 15.62 -5.67 -14.33
CA HIS A 26 14.63 -4.58 -14.44
C HIS A 26 15.29 -3.21 -14.66
N LEU A 27 16.45 -3.00 -14.08
CA LEU A 27 17.18 -1.71 -14.19
C LEU A 27 18.17 -1.67 -15.37
N ASN A 28 18.29 -2.74 -16.14
CA ASN A 28 19.23 -2.88 -17.24
C ASN A 28 20.68 -2.58 -16.83
N VAL A 29 21.12 -3.17 -15.70
CA VAL A 29 22.48 -3.00 -15.19
C VAL A 29 23.08 -4.36 -14.78
N ALA A 30 24.40 -4.41 -14.61
CA ALA A 30 25.09 -5.61 -14.15
C ALA A 30 24.74 -5.90 -12.67
N ALA A 31 24.43 -7.16 -12.33
CA ALA A 31 24.15 -7.58 -10.96
C ALA A 31 25.33 -7.30 -10.01
N SER A 32 26.56 -7.42 -10.50
CA SER A 32 27.78 -7.08 -9.76
C SER A 32 27.88 -5.59 -9.39
N ALA A 33 27.33 -4.69 -10.22
CA ALA A 33 27.28 -3.26 -9.92
C ALA A 33 26.33 -2.98 -8.73
N ILE A 34 25.12 -3.56 -8.75
CA ILE A 34 24.17 -3.46 -7.64
C ILE A 34 24.77 -4.03 -6.36
N SER A 35 25.35 -5.25 -6.45
CA SER A 35 25.94 -5.93 -5.28
C SER A 35 27.04 -5.10 -4.62
N ARG A 36 27.96 -4.52 -5.41
CA ARG A 36 29.03 -3.66 -4.90
C ARG A 36 28.50 -2.41 -4.21
N GLN A 37 27.51 -1.76 -4.81
CA GLN A 37 26.91 -0.53 -4.26
C GLN A 37 26.17 -0.79 -2.94
N ILE A 38 25.44 -1.90 -2.85
CA ILE A 38 24.75 -2.29 -1.61
C ILE A 38 25.78 -2.65 -0.52
N LEU A 39 26.81 -3.42 -0.86
CA LEU A 39 27.87 -3.78 0.10
C LEU A 39 28.61 -2.55 0.62
N ALA A 40 28.94 -1.60 -0.25
CA ALA A 40 29.55 -0.34 0.15
C ALA A 40 28.66 0.47 1.09
N LEU A 41 27.34 0.51 0.81
CA LEU A 41 26.37 1.15 1.69
C LEU A 41 26.27 0.47 3.06
N GLU A 42 26.20 -0.86 3.11
CA GLU A 42 26.19 -1.65 4.35
C GLU A 42 27.46 -1.42 5.18
N THR A 43 28.61 -1.31 4.50
CA THR A 43 29.90 -0.98 5.15
C THR A 43 29.87 0.43 5.76
N GLN A 44 29.34 1.42 5.04
CA GLN A 44 29.23 2.80 5.54
C GLN A 44 28.26 2.91 6.72
N LEU A 45 27.18 2.15 6.70
CA LEU A 45 26.18 2.12 7.78
C LEU A 45 26.64 1.28 8.99
N GLY A 46 27.68 0.46 8.83
CA GLY A 46 28.14 -0.48 9.86
C GLY A 46 27.13 -1.60 10.17
N THR A 47 26.12 -1.79 9.34
CA THR A 47 25.07 -2.80 9.55
C THR A 47 24.52 -3.31 8.21
N PRO A 48 24.18 -4.63 8.11
CA PRO A 48 23.53 -5.16 6.92
C PRO A 48 22.09 -4.61 6.78
N ILE A 49 21.70 -4.28 5.57
CA ILE A 49 20.32 -3.86 5.22
C ILE A 49 19.49 -5.01 4.65
N PHE A 50 20.14 -6.08 4.22
CA PHE A 50 19.48 -7.30 3.74
C PHE A 50 19.98 -8.55 4.45
N HIS A 51 19.05 -9.41 4.87
CA HIS A 51 19.34 -10.81 5.20
C HIS A 51 19.45 -11.62 3.91
N ARG A 52 20.54 -12.36 3.76
CA ARG A 52 20.81 -13.21 2.59
C ARG A 52 20.34 -14.64 2.87
N LEU A 53 19.13 -14.98 2.41
CA LEU A 53 18.63 -16.35 2.42
C LEU A 53 18.97 -17.08 1.10
N PRO A 54 18.97 -18.41 1.05
CA PRO A 54 19.41 -19.18 -0.12
C PRO A 54 18.76 -18.80 -1.45
N LYS A 55 17.54 -18.28 -1.45
CA LYS A 55 16.79 -17.92 -2.68
C LYS A 55 16.18 -16.51 -2.64
N LYS A 56 16.34 -15.76 -1.55
CA LYS A 56 15.67 -14.49 -1.34
C LYS A 56 16.50 -13.55 -0.46
N LEU A 57 16.45 -12.28 -0.79
CA LEU A 57 16.87 -11.20 0.09
C LEU A 57 15.63 -10.64 0.80
N ILE A 58 15.71 -10.46 2.11
CA ILE A 58 14.69 -9.80 2.92
C ILE A 58 15.33 -8.67 3.71
N LEU A 59 14.58 -7.61 3.95
CA LEU A 59 15.10 -6.48 4.72
C LEU A 59 15.41 -6.88 6.17
N THR A 60 16.45 -6.30 6.74
CA THR A 60 16.71 -6.29 8.18
C THR A 60 15.88 -5.17 8.81
N ALA A 61 15.83 -5.05 10.15
CA ALA A 61 15.21 -3.91 10.81
C ALA A 61 15.85 -2.57 10.37
N ALA A 62 17.17 -2.53 10.20
CA ALA A 62 17.88 -1.37 9.65
C ALA A 62 17.49 -1.12 8.17
N GLY A 63 17.31 -2.21 7.41
CA GLY A 63 16.83 -2.15 6.03
C GLY A 63 15.43 -1.56 5.90
N GLU A 64 14.49 -1.93 6.79
CA GLU A 64 13.14 -1.37 6.82
C GLU A 64 13.15 0.15 7.07
N VAL A 65 13.95 0.61 8.02
CA VAL A 65 14.11 2.04 8.29
C VAL A 65 14.68 2.76 7.07
N LEU A 66 15.74 2.19 6.48
CA LEU A 66 16.39 2.80 5.30
C LEU A 66 15.47 2.83 4.09
N ILE A 67 14.74 1.75 3.80
CA ILE A 67 13.88 1.69 2.62
C ILE A 67 12.73 2.69 2.69
N GLY A 68 12.17 2.93 3.88
CA GLY A 68 11.18 3.97 4.09
C GLY A 68 11.72 5.35 3.68
N HIS A 69 12.93 5.70 4.14
CA HIS A 69 13.59 6.94 3.76
C HIS A 69 13.92 7.01 2.27
N VAL A 70 14.45 5.94 1.69
CA VAL A 70 14.77 5.85 0.25
C VAL A 70 13.53 6.12 -0.60
N ARG A 71 12.43 5.47 -0.30
CA ARG A 71 11.17 5.63 -1.04
C ARG A 71 10.60 7.03 -0.90
N GLN A 72 10.63 7.60 0.32
CA GLN A 72 10.21 8.98 0.53
C GLN A 72 11.04 9.94 -0.31
N THR A 73 12.37 9.80 -0.32
CA THR A 73 13.28 10.63 -1.11
C THR A 73 13.00 10.53 -2.61
N LEU A 74 12.79 9.31 -3.13
CA LEU A 74 12.45 9.10 -4.54
C LEU A 74 11.09 9.74 -4.90
N LYS A 75 10.10 9.66 -4.00
CA LYS A 75 8.80 10.31 -4.18
C LYS A 75 8.90 11.84 -4.17
N GLU A 76 9.68 12.41 -3.27
CA GLU A 76 9.90 13.86 -3.23
C GLU A 76 10.54 14.36 -4.53
N LEU A 77 11.48 13.59 -5.09
CA LEU A 77 12.05 13.90 -6.40
C LEU A 77 10.98 13.86 -7.51
N THR A 78 10.16 12.82 -7.54
CA THR A 78 9.07 12.70 -8.52
C THR A 78 8.08 13.85 -8.39
N ARG A 79 7.75 14.25 -7.14
CA ARG A 79 6.89 15.43 -6.88
C ARG A 79 7.52 16.73 -7.37
N ALA A 80 8.82 16.93 -7.13
CA ALA A 80 9.53 18.10 -7.63
C ALA A 80 9.55 18.16 -9.17
N GLN A 81 9.82 17.03 -9.82
CA GLN A 81 9.74 16.91 -11.28
C GLN A 81 8.33 17.22 -11.81
N GLY A 82 7.29 16.69 -11.17
CA GLY A 82 5.89 16.97 -11.50
C GLY A 82 5.55 18.45 -11.41
N LYS A 83 6.01 19.15 -10.35
CA LYS A 83 5.82 20.59 -10.20
C LYS A 83 6.54 21.39 -11.29
N ILE A 84 7.76 20.97 -11.66
CA ILE A 84 8.51 21.60 -12.78
C ILE A 84 7.77 21.39 -14.10
N GLU A 85 7.20 20.22 -14.34
CA GLU A 85 6.38 19.96 -15.54
C GLU A 85 5.07 20.75 -15.52
N GLU A 86 4.45 20.93 -14.35
CA GLU A 86 3.25 21.77 -14.20
C GLU A 86 3.53 23.23 -14.56
N LEU A 87 4.69 23.78 -14.18
CA LEU A 87 5.14 25.12 -14.60
C LEU A 87 5.28 25.24 -16.12
N LYS A 88 5.51 24.12 -16.82
CA LYS A 88 5.54 24.03 -18.29
C LYS A 88 4.15 23.75 -18.91
N GLY A 89 3.08 23.82 -18.13
CA GLY A 89 1.70 23.51 -18.58
C GLY A 89 1.39 22.02 -18.72
N LEU A 90 2.26 21.13 -18.25
CA LEU A 90 2.11 19.69 -18.34
C LEU A 90 1.74 19.11 -16.97
N ARG A 91 0.44 18.90 -16.72
CA ARG A 91 -0.04 18.19 -15.51
C ARG A 91 0.17 16.70 -15.70
N ARG A 92 1.28 16.19 -15.21
CA ARG A 92 1.61 14.76 -15.18
C ARG A 92 1.94 14.34 -13.76
N GLY A 93 1.65 13.09 -13.41
CA GLY A 93 1.97 12.55 -12.11
C GLY A 93 1.60 11.07 -12.01
N GLU A 94 2.01 10.43 -10.93
CA GLU A 94 1.59 9.09 -10.57
C GLU A 94 1.10 9.11 -9.13
N ILE A 95 -0.04 8.45 -8.88
CA ILE A 95 -0.62 8.27 -7.55
C ILE A 95 -0.83 6.77 -7.34
N THR A 96 -0.31 6.25 -6.26
CA THR A 96 -0.52 4.86 -5.84
C THR A 96 -1.45 4.85 -4.63
N VAL A 97 -2.56 4.14 -4.74
CA VAL A 97 -3.55 3.98 -3.66
C VAL A 97 -3.54 2.53 -3.18
N ALA A 98 -3.24 2.34 -1.90
CA ALA A 98 -3.41 1.08 -1.19
C ALA A 98 -4.83 1.01 -0.63
N MET A 99 -5.57 -0.06 -0.92
CA MET A 99 -6.97 -0.13 -0.49
C MET A 99 -7.41 -1.53 -0.15
N MET A 100 -8.43 -1.64 0.70
CA MET A 100 -9.08 -2.92 0.95
C MET A 100 -9.80 -3.44 -0.28
N SER A 101 -9.63 -4.73 -0.58
CA SER A 101 -10.24 -5.40 -1.72
C SER A 101 -11.76 -5.26 -1.76
N GLY A 102 -12.43 -5.28 -0.63
CA GLY A 102 -13.89 -5.09 -0.53
C GLY A 102 -14.40 -3.70 -0.95
N LEU A 103 -13.54 -2.67 -1.00
CA LEU A 103 -13.89 -1.33 -1.46
C LEU A 103 -13.71 -1.15 -2.97
N ALA A 104 -12.96 -2.05 -3.61
CA ALA A 104 -12.58 -1.90 -5.02
C ALA A 104 -13.76 -1.96 -5.98
N SER A 105 -14.76 -2.78 -5.71
CA SER A 105 -15.88 -3.02 -6.63
C SER A 105 -16.91 -1.90 -6.68
N ASN A 106 -17.06 -1.14 -5.60
CA ASN A 106 -18.17 -0.16 -5.51
C ASN A 106 -17.69 1.30 -5.50
N LEU A 107 -16.71 1.62 -4.64
CA LEU A 107 -16.21 2.99 -4.49
C LEU A 107 -15.32 3.44 -5.65
N VAL A 108 -14.46 2.54 -6.12
CA VAL A 108 -13.35 2.89 -7.02
C VAL A 108 -13.78 3.25 -8.44
N PRO A 109 -14.65 2.49 -9.14
CA PRO A 109 -14.91 2.77 -10.55
C PRO A 109 -15.47 4.18 -10.80
N GLY A 110 -16.39 4.62 -9.95
CA GLY A 110 -17.01 5.96 -10.05
C GLY A 110 -15.99 7.06 -9.78
N THR A 111 -15.28 6.96 -8.65
CA THR A 111 -14.29 7.95 -8.21
C THR A 111 -13.11 8.07 -9.18
N VAL A 112 -12.61 6.93 -9.70
CA VAL A 112 -11.53 6.91 -10.69
C VAL A 112 -11.97 7.54 -12.01
N LYS A 113 -13.20 7.25 -12.46
CA LYS A 113 -13.75 7.85 -13.67
C LYS A 113 -13.81 9.38 -13.55
N GLU A 114 -14.35 9.89 -12.44
CA GLU A 114 -14.47 11.31 -12.18
C GLU A 114 -13.09 11.99 -12.09
N PHE A 115 -12.17 11.40 -11.32
CA PHE A 115 -10.82 11.90 -11.17
C PHE A 115 -10.09 12.00 -12.52
N ARG A 116 -10.20 10.99 -13.37
CA ARG A 116 -9.54 10.96 -14.68
C ARG A 116 -10.07 11.99 -15.67
N VAL A 117 -11.33 12.38 -15.56
CA VAL A 117 -11.91 13.46 -16.40
C VAL A 117 -11.14 14.78 -16.17
N GLY A 118 -10.88 15.11 -14.91
CA GLY A 118 -10.12 16.33 -14.57
C GLY A 118 -8.59 16.18 -14.69
N ASN A 119 -8.08 14.94 -14.65
CA ASN A 119 -6.66 14.65 -14.59
C ASN A 119 -6.23 13.54 -15.57
N PRO A 120 -6.42 13.71 -16.89
CA PRO A 120 -6.25 12.64 -17.89
C PRO A 120 -4.80 12.12 -18.00
N ARG A 121 -3.81 12.91 -17.58
CA ARG A 121 -2.38 12.58 -17.67
C ARG A 121 -1.79 12.07 -16.36
N VAL A 122 -2.61 11.94 -15.30
CA VAL A 122 -2.17 11.36 -14.02
C VAL A 122 -2.37 9.85 -14.10
N LYS A 123 -1.29 9.10 -13.89
CA LYS A 123 -1.34 7.65 -13.75
C LYS A 123 -1.85 7.32 -12.35
N LEU A 124 -2.90 6.51 -12.27
CA LEU A 124 -3.45 6.00 -11.03
C LEU A 124 -3.20 4.50 -10.94
N SER A 125 -2.45 4.09 -9.91
CA SER A 125 -2.17 2.70 -9.58
C SER A 125 -2.92 2.30 -8.32
N LEU A 126 -3.62 1.16 -8.35
CA LEU A 126 -4.39 0.64 -7.22
C LEU A 126 -3.78 -0.69 -6.78
N THR A 127 -3.43 -0.79 -5.50
CA THR A 127 -2.94 -2.03 -4.88
C THR A 127 -3.94 -2.50 -3.83
N LEU A 128 -4.35 -3.76 -3.94
CA LEU A 128 -5.35 -4.35 -3.06
C LEU A 128 -4.69 -5.08 -1.91
N PHE A 129 -5.22 -4.88 -0.71
CA PHE A 129 -4.81 -5.50 0.53
C PHE A 129 -6.02 -6.09 1.26
N ASN A 130 -5.76 -7.00 2.21
CA ASN A 130 -6.82 -7.64 2.99
C ASN A 130 -6.99 -7.02 4.37
N THR A 131 -5.97 -6.36 4.92
CA THR A 131 -5.98 -5.80 6.27
C THR A 131 -5.63 -4.31 6.28
N GLY A 132 -6.14 -3.58 7.29
CA GLY A 132 -5.79 -2.18 7.52
C GLY A 132 -4.31 -1.99 7.86
N ALA A 133 -3.71 -2.95 8.58
CA ALA A 133 -2.30 -2.91 8.95
C ALA A 133 -1.37 -2.96 7.73
N GLU A 134 -1.67 -3.81 6.73
CA GLU A 134 -0.91 -3.86 5.47
C GLU A 134 -0.99 -2.53 4.72
N ILE A 135 -2.18 -1.92 4.67
CA ILE A 135 -2.38 -0.62 4.03
C ILE A 135 -1.58 0.47 4.75
N GLN A 136 -1.63 0.50 6.10
CA GLN A 136 -0.86 1.46 6.88
C GLN A 136 0.64 1.30 6.65
N SER A 137 1.13 0.05 6.66
CA SER A 137 2.53 -0.26 6.35
C SER A 137 2.93 0.21 4.96
N ALA A 138 2.10 -0.06 3.94
CA ALA A 138 2.36 0.36 2.56
C ALA A 138 2.46 1.89 2.43
N VAL A 139 1.61 2.65 3.15
CA VAL A 139 1.69 4.11 3.16
C VAL A 139 2.89 4.60 3.96
N ALA A 140 3.14 4.06 5.16
CA ALA A 140 4.26 4.43 6.01
C ALA A 140 5.61 4.18 5.32
N ASN A 141 5.75 3.03 4.64
CA ASN A 141 6.95 2.64 3.91
C ASN A 141 7.06 3.31 2.52
N GLY A 142 6.12 4.20 2.17
CA GLY A 142 6.14 4.89 0.90
C GLY A 142 5.83 4.02 -0.32
N GLU A 143 5.24 2.85 -0.17
CA GLU A 143 4.76 2.01 -1.28
C GLU A 143 3.48 2.57 -1.91
N ALA A 144 2.67 3.25 -1.09
CA ALA A 144 1.48 3.95 -1.54
C ALA A 144 1.49 5.42 -1.07
N ASP A 145 0.74 6.28 -1.76
CA ASP A 145 0.57 7.69 -1.41
C ASP A 145 -0.65 7.90 -0.53
N LEU A 146 -1.64 7.04 -0.68
CA LEU A 146 -2.92 7.09 0.01
C LEU A 146 -3.36 5.69 0.40
N GLY A 147 -3.94 5.56 1.61
CA GLY A 147 -4.55 4.33 2.10
C GLY A 147 -6.06 4.50 2.29
N ILE A 148 -6.87 3.55 1.81
CA ILE A 148 -8.32 3.51 2.01
C ILE A 148 -8.71 2.15 2.58
N GLY A 149 -9.27 2.14 3.78
CA GLY A 149 -9.63 0.89 4.45
C GLY A 149 -10.36 1.11 5.77
N PHE A 150 -10.46 0.04 6.54
CA PHE A 150 -11.08 0.01 7.84
C PHE A 150 -10.04 -0.33 8.92
N ASP A 151 -10.37 -0.05 10.18
CA ASP A 151 -9.64 -0.43 11.38
C ASP A 151 -8.16 -0.04 11.40
N PHE A 152 -7.89 1.16 10.94
CA PHE A 152 -6.58 1.76 11.07
C PHE A 152 -6.24 2.04 12.54
N THR A 153 -5.08 1.59 12.99
CA THR A 153 -4.54 1.95 14.28
C THR A 153 -4.03 3.39 14.27
N LYS A 154 -3.98 4.02 15.45
CA LYS A 154 -3.37 5.34 15.55
C LYS A 154 -1.86 5.21 15.31
N ASP A 155 -1.37 5.82 14.25
CA ASP A 155 0.04 5.93 13.93
C ASP A 155 0.38 7.42 13.80
N GLY A 156 1.34 7.89 14.60
CA GLY A 156 1.76 9.30 14.61
C GLY A 156 2.40 9.78 13.30
N ASN A 157 2.85 8.84 12.46
CA ASN A 157 3.49 9.14 11.18
C ASN A 157 2.49 9.27 10.02
N LEU A 158 1.23 8.88 10.22
CA LEU A 158 0.20 8.91 9.20
C LEU A 158 -0.88 9.94 9.49
N LYS A 159 -1.21 10.74 8.48
CA LYS A 159 -2.28 11.74 8.56
C LYS A 159 -3.61 11.14 8.09
N VAL A 160 -4.61 11.15 8.96
CA VAL A 160 -5.98 10.82 8.59
C VAL A 160 -6.60 11.99 7.84
N LEU A 161 -6.98 11.80 6.58
CA LEU A 161 -7.56 12.84 5.73
C LEU A 161 -9.08 12.90 5.84
N ALA A 162 -9.74 11.75 5.96
CA ALA A 162 -11.19 11.65 6.09
C ALA A 162 -11.59 10.41 6.89
N ARG A 163 -12.75 10.48 7.53
CA ARG A 163 -13.38 9.35 8.23
C ARG A 163 -14.84 9.24 7.83
N ALA A 164 -15.29 8.02 7.62
CA ALA A 164 -16.69 7.70 7.44
C ALA A 164 -17.07 6.55 8.36
N VAL A 165 -18.29 6.55 8.87
CA VAL A 165 -18.82 5.47 9.71
C VAL A 165 -19.59 4.52 8.80
N GLY A 166 -19.12 3.28 8.70
CA GLY A 166 -19.84 2.18 8.07
C GLY A 166 -20.61 1.37 9.10
N ARG A 167 -21.81 0.90 8.75
CA ARG A 167 -22.55 -0.08 9.55
C ARG A 167 -22.27 -1.48 9.02
N LEU A 168 -22.04 -2.42 9.92
CA LEU A 168 -21.99 -3.83 9.58
C LEU A 168 -23.43 -4.32 9.30
N GLY A 169 -23.60 -5.05 8.21
CA GLY A 169 -24.87 -5.64 7.84
C GLY A 169 -24.75 -7.12 7.51
N ALA A 170 -25.86 -7.84 7.57
CA ALA A 170 -25.97 -9.21 7.10
C ALA A 170 -26.49 -9.21 5.64
N VAL A 171 -25.83 -10.00 4.79
CA VAL A 171 -26.29 -10.23 3.41
C VAL A 171 -27.03 -11.55 3.40
N MET A 172 -28.24 -11.56 2.85
CA MET A 172 -29.11 -12.72 2.78
C MET A 172 -30.02 -12.66 1.57
N ALA A 173 -30.63 -13.80 1.22
CA ALA A 173 -31.63 -13.85 0.16
C ALA A 173 -32.88 -13.01 0.50
N PRO A 174 -33.56 -12.40 -0.47
CA PRO A 174 -34.73 -11.55 -0.22
C PRO A 174 -35.89 -12.25 0.50
N ASN A 175 -36.00 -13.57 0.36
CA ASN A 175 -37.00 -14.40 1.00
C ASN A 175 -36.58 -14.94 2.39
N HIS A 176 -35.41 -14.55 2.90
CA HIS A 176 -34.93 -14.99 4.20
C HIS A 176 -35.82 -14.41 5.32
N PRO A 177 -36.16 -15.16 6.38
CA PRO A 177 -37.01 -14.69 7.48
C PRO A 177 -36.58 -13.36 8.12
N LEU A 178 -35.26 -13.13 8.19
CA LEU A 178 -34.67 -11.91 8.73
C LEU A 178 -34.63 -10.74 7.76
N ALA A 179 -34.85 -10.96 6.44
CA ALA A 179 -34.68 -9.93 5.41
C ALA A 179 -35.62 -8.73 5.56
N LYS A 180 -36.77 -8.91 6.24
CA LYS A 180 -37.75 -7.84 6.50
C LYS A 180 -37.42 -7.00 7.73
N ARG A 181 -36.43 -7.38 8.54
CA ARG A 181 -36.06 -6.65 9.75
C ARG A 181 -35.12 -5.50 9.39
N ALA A 182 -35.43 -4.31 9.85
CA ALA A 182 -34.60 -3.12 9.64
C ALA A 182 -33.25 -3.20 10.40
N ASN A 183 -33.24 -3.86 11.54
CA ASN A 183 -32.04 -4.09 12.36
C ASN A 183 -32.01 -5.56 12.78
N ILE A 184 -30.81 -6.16 12.69
CA ILE A 184 -30.56 -7.56 13.04
C ILE A 184 -29.38 -7.56 14.01
N ARG A 185 -29.50 -8.31 15.11
CA ARG A 185 -28.39 -8.60 16.03
C ARG A 185 -27.72 -9.90 15.59
N LEU A 186 -26.44 -10.06 15.90
CA LEU A 186 -25.72 -11.29 15.61
C LEU A 186 -26.42 -12.52 16.26
N GLY A 187 -26.99 -12.36 17.45
CA GLY A 187 -27.78 -13.39 18.10
C GLY A 187 -29.02 -13.84 17.31
N ASP A 188 -29.64 -12.98 16.54
CA ASP A 188 -30.78 -13.34 15.69
C ASP A 188 -30.39 -14.27 14.54
N CYS A 189 -29.08 -14.35 14.23
CA CYS A 189 -28.55 -15.14 13.12
C CYS A 189 -28.11 -16.56 13.55
N ILE A 190 -28.06 -16.87 14.84
CA ILE A 190 -27.52 -18.14 15.36
C ILE A 190 -28.33 -19.35 14.90
N ASP A 191 -29.61 -19.21 14.71
CA ASP A 191 -30.51 -20.31 14.29
C ASP A 191 -30.43 -20.61 12.77
N TYR A 192 -29.59 -19.87 12.03
CA TYR A 192 -29.45 -20.01 10.59
C TYR A 192 -28.00 -20.36 10.20
N PRO A 193 -27.79 -21.06 9.06
CA PRO A 193 -26.45 -21.24 8.51
C PRO A 193 -25.77 -19.88 8.29
N LEU A 194 -24.65 -19.63 8.97
CA LEU A 194 -23.96 -18.35 8.98
C LEU A 194 -22.58 -18.50 8.39
N VAL A 195 -22.26 -17.69 7.41
CA VAL A 195 -20.89 -17.52 6.89
C VAL A 195 -20.32 -16.25 7.49
N ILE A 196 -19.24 -16.38 8.22
CA ILE A 196 -18.54 -15.26 8.88
C ILE A 196 -17.16 -15.17 8.26
N ALA A 197 -16.70 -13.94 8.05
CA ALA A 197 -15.32 -13.68 7.62
C ALA A 197 -14.32 -14.30 8.62
N ASP A 198 -13.14 -14.69 8.11
CA ASP A 198 -12.10 -15.27 8.96
C ASP A 198 -11.55 -14.28 10.00
N ALA A 199 -10.74 -14.79 10.95
CA ALA A 199 -10.24 -14.00 12.07
C ALA A 199 -9.30 -12.84 11.65
N SER A 200 -8.74 -12.88 10.43
CA SER A 200 -7.87 -11.81 9.91
C SER A 200 -8.66 -10.64 9.33
N SER A 201 -9.97 -10.82 9.14
CA SER A 201 -10.84 -9.78 8.61
C SER A 201 -11.17 -8.73 9.66
N ALA A 202 -11.03 -7.47 9.32
CA ALA A 202 -11.47 -6.31 10.10
C ALA A 202 -12.94 -6.37 10.56
N ILE A 203 -13.78 -7.13 9.85
CA ILE A 203 -15.19 -7.33 10.17
C ILE A 203 -15.36 -8.22 11.41
N ARG A 204 -14.47 -9.21 11.59
CA ARG A 204 -14.58 -10.17 12.70
C ARG A 204 -13.95 -9.67 14.00
N ASP A 205 -12.90 -8.83 13.89
CA ASP A 205 -12.18 -8.32 15.07
C ASP A 205 -12.93 -7.19 15.80
N ARG A 206 -13.98 -6.64 15.22
CA ARG A 206 -14.90 -5.76 15.93
C ARG A 206 -15.64 -6.58 16.98
N LYS A 207 -15.10 -6.58 18.20
CA LYS A 207 -15.89 -6.87 19.40
C LYS A 207 -17.13 -6.01 19.26
N SER A 208 -18.26 -6.64 19.03
CA SER A 208 -19.55 -5.97 18.93
C SER A 208 -19.70 -5.08 20.15
N VAL A 209 -19.54 -3.80 19.95
CA VAL A 209 -19.99 -2.81 20.92
C VAL A 209 -21.50 -2.84 20.80
N VAL A 210 -22.14 -3.45 21.78
CA VAL A 210 -23.57 -3.40 22.04
C VAL A 210 -23.99 -1.96 22.31
#